data_cac13ac1e819bd436646c57d844f90ae
#
_entry.id   cac13ac1e819bd436646c57d844f90ae
#
_cell.length_a   1.000
_cell.length_b   1.000
_cell.length_c   1.000
_cell.angle_alpha   90.00
_cell.angle_beta   90.00
_cell.angle_gamma   90.00
#
_symmetry.space_group_name_H-M   'P 1'
#
loop_
_entity.id
_entity.type
_entity.pdbx_description
1 polymer ?
#
loop_
_entity_poly.entity_id
_entity_poly.type
_entity_poly.pdbx_seq_one_letter_code
_entity_poly.pdbx_strand_id
1 'polypeptide(L)'
;PAGNYLKINVENKTGVDPNPERLADGVQVQTSNEFFYANEKKFDIVFVDGLHQDFQAQMDIENALKVLNNDGVIIVHDCFPRTEITVSEEPQWHISPAWCGTVFRAWIKLRASREDLSMYVVATDCGCGVIHKGSQEVIEAPDKVTWDWYKDNYETALNLKSVNEFYAIEGV
;
A
#
# COMPACT_ATOMS: atom_id res chain seq x y z
N PRO A 1 -4.11 -3.24 12.57
CA PRO A 1 -4.41 -3.37 14.00
C PRO A 1 -3.18 -3.19 14.86
N ALA A 2 -3.33 -2.55 16.03
CA ALA A 2 -2.26 -2.28 17.01
C ALA A 2 -1.38 -3.50 17.32
N GLY A 3 -1.94 -4.72 17.26
CA GLY A 3 -1.22 -5.97 17.51
C GLY A 3 -0.07 -6.26 16.55
N ASN A 4 -0.10 -5.77 15.32
CA ASN A 4 1.00 -5.96 14.35
C ASN A 4 2.15 -5.00 14.65
N TYR A 5 1.86 -3.75 14.97
CA TYR A 5 2.88 -2.76 15.36
C TYR A 5 3.74 -3.25 16.52
N LEU A 6 3.15 -3.87 17.54
CA LEU A 6 3.89 -4.39 18.69
C LEU A 6 4.82 -5.56 18.35
N LYS A 7 4.51 -6.34 17.30
CA LYS A 7 5.32 -7.48 16.86
C LYS A 7 6.54 -7.08 16.03
N ILE A 8 6.58 -5.86 15.50
CA ILE A 8 7.71 -5.35 14.74
C ILE A 8 8.87 -5.07 15.72
N ASN A 9 9.89 -5.92 15.67
CA ASN A 9 11.03 -5.84 16.58
C ASN A 9 12.15 -4.98 15.97
N VAL A 10 11.94 -3.66 15.93
CA VAL A 10 12.93 -2.66 15.53
C VAL A 10 12.96 -1.55 16.57
N GLU A 11 14.15 -0.96 16.79
CA GLU A 11 14.37 0.05 17.82
C GLU A 11 13.62 1.35 17.48
N ASN A 12 13.75 1.81 16.25
CA ASN A 12 13.15 3.07 15.79
C ASN A 12 11.92 2.79 14.93
N LYS A 13 10.74 2.88 15.51
CA LYS A 13 9.48 2.74 14.80
C LYS A 13 8.49 3.84 15.19
N THR A 14 7.67 4.23 14.25
CA THR A 14 6.57 5.18 14.45
C THR A 14 5.29 4.57 13.90
N GLY A 15 4.25 4.52 14.69
CA GLY A 15 2.92 4.15 14.26
C GLY A 15 1.99 5.35 14.28
N VAL A 16 1.05 5.39 13.34
CA VAL A 16 0.05 6.46 13.22
C VAL A 16 -1.32 5.82 12.96
N ASP A 17 -2.32 6.17 13.73
CA ASP A 17 -3.71 5.76 13.51
C ASP A 17 -4.63 6.85 14.08
N PRO A 18 -5.62 7.36 13.33
CA PRO A 18 -6.54 8.37 13.84
C PRO A 18 -7.54 7.81 14.85
N ASN A 19 -7.72 6.49 14.94
CA ASN A 19 -8.65 5.87 15.87
C ASN A 19 -7.98 5.56 17.22
N PRO A 20 -8.31 6.28 18.31
CA PRO A 20 -7.73 6.08 19.63
C PRO A 20 -8.01 4.68 20.23
N GLU A 21 -9.02 3.98 19.76
CA GLU A 21 -9.36 2.62 20.24
C GLU A 21 -8.46 1.53 19.64
N ARG A 22 -7.70 1.86 18.58
CA ARG A 22 -6.79 0.92 17.89
C ARG A 22 -5.33 1.08 18.29
N LEU A 23 -5.05 1.90 19.28
CA LEU A 23 -3.69 2.25 19.64
C LEU A 23 -2.97 1.13 20.42
N ALA A 24 -1.70 0.99 20.11
CA ALA A 24 -0.69 0.36 20.96
C ALA A 24 0.20 1.44 21.55
N ASP A 25 0.93 1.11 22.61
CA ASP A 25 1.94 2.01 23.17
C ASP A 25 2.94 2.43 22.07
N GLY A 26 3.12 3.75 21.91
CA GLY A 26 3.99 4.32 20.89
C GLY A 26 3.33 4.66 19.54
N VAL A 27 2.04 4.40 19.37
CA VAL A 27 1.27 4.84 18.20
C VAL A 27 0.71 6.26 18.45
N GLN A 28 0.88 7.14 17.49
CA GLN A 28 0.40 8.54 17.56
C GLN A 28 -1.04 8.64 17.06
N VAL A 29 -1.91 9.32 17.82
CA VAL A 29 -3.31 9.57 17.46
C VAL A 29 -3.39 10.76 16.50
N GLN A 30 -3.31 10.51 15.21
CA GLN A 30 -3.46 11.52 14.17
C GLN A 30 -3.68 10.85 12.81
N THR A 31 -4.12 11.62 11.84
CA THR A 31 -4.19 11.15 10.46
C THR A 31 -2.79 11.03 9.82
N SER A 32 -2.66 10.22 8.78
CA SER A 32 -1.42 10.15 7.98
C SER A 32 -1.05 11.52 7.40
N ASN A 33 -2.03 12.31 6.97
CA ASN A 33 -1.80 13.65 6.44
C ASN A 33 -1.19 14.61 7.48
N GLU A 34 -1.72 14.62 8.70
CA GLU A 34 -1.17 15.43 9.80
C GLU A 34 0.25 14.97 10.15
N PHE A 35 0.47 13.66 10.21
CA PHE A 35 1.79 13.09 10.47
C PHE A 35 2.80 13.52 9.40
N PHE A 36 2.53 13.28 8.12
CA PHE A 36 3.45 13.61 7.06
C PHE A 36 3.69 15.12 6.92
N TYR A 37 2.70 15.95 7.23
CA TYR A 37 2.85 17.41 7.24
C TYR A 37 3.85 17.90 8.30
N ALA A 38 3.83 17.29 9.48
CA ALA A 38 4.70 17.68 10.61
C ALA A 38 6.03 16.89 10.68
N ASN A 39 6.17 15.85 9.86
CA ASN A 39 7.31 14.94 9.97
C ASN A 39 8.57 15.47 9.27
N GLU A 40 9.68 15.54 10.00
CA GLU A 40 11.01 15.89 9.48
C GLU A 40 11.95 14.67 9.34
N LYS A 41 11.51 13.49 9.80
CA LYS A 41 12.33 12.27 9.79
C LYS A 41 12.27 11.58 8.43
N LYS A 42 13.33 10.80 8.16
CA LYS A 42 13.39 9.85 7.05
C LYS A 42 13.22 8.43 7.57
N PHE A 43 12.74 7.53 6.71
CA PHE A 43 12.47 6.13 7.04
C PHE A 43 13.11 5.21 6.01
N ASP A 44 13.56 4.05 6.47
CA ASP A 44 14.03 2.97 5.61
C ASP A 44 12.85 2.11 5.11
N ILE A 45 11.80 1.99 5.92
CA ILE A 45 10.58 1.26 5.57
C ILE A 45 9.37 2.12 5.94
N VAL A 46 8.41 2.25 5.02
CA VAL A 46 7.10 2.84 5.30
C VAL A 46 6.03 1.81 4.94
N PHE A 47 5.17 1.46 5.90
CA PHE A 47 4.02 0.57 5.68
C PHE A 47 2.74 1.41 5.59
N VAL A 48 2.06 1.33 4.45
CA VAL A 48 0.81 2.03 4.16
C VAL A 48 -0.35 1.04 4.24
N ASP A 49 -1.18 1.18 5.27
CA ASP A 49 -2.37 0.35 5.55
C ASP A 49 -3.41 1.22 6.27
N GLY A 50 -3.74 2.35 5.65
CA GLY A 50 -4.59 3.39 6.22
C GLY A 50 -6.04 3.30 5.76
N LEU A 51 -6.58 4.40 5.21
CA LEU A 51 -7.90 4.42 4.61
C LEU A 51 -7.85 3.77 3.23
N HIS A 52 -8.66 2.72 3.03
CA HIS A 52 -8.66 1.91 1.81
C HIS A 52 -9.39 2.59 0.64
N GLN A 53 -9.21 3.88 0.47
CA GLN A 53 -9.72 4.67 -0.66
C GLN A 53 -8.55 5.12 -1.55
N ASP A 54 -8.72 5.03 -2.86
CA ASP A 54 -7.67 5.26 -3.84
C ASP A 54 -6.99 6.62 -3.71
N PHE A 55 -7.76 7.70 -3.49
CA PHE A 55 -7.21 9.04 -3.34
C PHE A 55 -6.30 9.15 -2.10
N GLN A 56 -6.70 8.52 -0.96
CA GLN A 56 -5.89 8.57 0.25
C GLN A 56 -4.67 7.64 0.14
N ALA A 57 -4.85 6.43 -0.39
CA ALA A 57 -3.74 5.51 -0.63
C ALA A 57 -2.67 6.13 -1.56
N GLN A 58 -3.10 6.81 -2.64
CA GLN A 58 -2.17 7.54 -3.50
C GLN A 58 -1.45 8.65 -2.74
N MET A 59 -2.16 9.44 -1.94
CA MET A 59 -1.59 10.53 -1.16
C MET A 59 -0.58 10.01 -0.13
N ASP A 60 -0.89 8.92 0.56
CA ASP A 60 -0.01 8.29 1.53
C ASP A 60 1.27 7.76 0.89
N ILE A 61 1.17 7.12 -0.29
CA ILE A 61 2.33 6.66 -1.06
C ILE A 61 3.20 7.86 -1.50
N GLU A 62 2.60 8.91 -2.05
CA GLU A 62 3.34 10.10 -2.49
C GLU A 62 4.02 10.83 -1.33
N ASN A 63 3.40 10.87 -0.16
CA ASN A 63 4.00 11.43 1.04
C ASN A 63 5.10 10.51 1.61
N ALA A 64 4.88 9.20 1.60
CA ALA A 64 5.90 8.22 1.98
C ALA A 64 7.16 8.34 1.12
N LEU A 65 7.04 8.52 -0.20
CA LEU A 65 8.18 8.75 -1.11
C LEU A 65 9.02 9.98 -0.72
N LYS A 66 8.40 11.04 -0.20
CA LYS A 66 9.12 12.26 0.24
C LYS A 66 9.97 12.02 1.48
N VAL A 67 9.55 11.11 2.34
CA VAL A 67 10.23 10.80 3.63
C VAL A 67 11.04 9.50 3.59
N LEU A 68 11.03 8.79 2.46
CA LEU A 68 11.79 7.56 2.27
C LEU A 68 13.28 7.86 2.04
N ASN A 69 14.16 7.10 2.69
CA ASN A 69 15.58 7.05 2.37
C ASN A 69 15.80 6.53 0.94
N ASN A 70 17.02 6.72 0.39
CA ASN A 70 17.26 6.37 -1.02
C ASN A 70 17.12 4.87 -1.29
N ASP A 71 17.60 4.03 -0.39
CA ASP A 71 17.53 2.57 -0.48
C ASP A 71 16.33 1.99 0.32
N GLY A 72 15.37 2.85 0.66
CA GLY A 72 14.20 2.46 1.44
C GLY A 72 13.12 1.79 0.58
N VAL A 73 12.14 1.20 1.27
CA VAL A 73 11.01 0.51 0.65
C VAL A 73 9.68 1.00 1.24
N ILE A 74 8.69 1.16 0.38
CA ILE A 74 7.29 1.34 0.80
C ILE A 74 6.55 0.04 0.58
N ILE A 75 5.86 -0.43 1.60
CA ILE A 75 4.95 -1.57 1.52
C ILE A 75 3.53 -1.05 1.60
N VAL A 76 2.68 -1.42 0.64
CA VAL A 76 1.28 -0.99 0.56
C VAL A 76 0.38 -2.21 0.67
N HIS A 77 -0.50 -2.25 1.66
CA HIS A 77 -1.45 -3.35 1.83
C HIS A 77 -2.67 -3.20 0.91
N ASP A 78 -3.46 -4.28 0.74
CA ASP A 78 -4.72 -4.33 -0.02
C ASP A 78 -4.63 -4.03 -1.52
N CYS A 79 -3.45 -4.25 -2.12
CA CYS A 79 -3.24 -4.02 -3.54
C CYS A 79 -3.84 -5.09 -4.46
N PHE A 80 -4.20 -6.29 -3.94
CA PHE A 80 -4.66 -7.42 -4.74
C PHE A 80 -6.03 -7.94 -4.27
N PRO A 81 -7.13 -7.23 -4.53
CA PRO A 81 -8.47 -7.72 -4.24
C PRO A 81 -8.79 -8.96 -5.09
N ARG A 82 -9.40 -9.98 -4.48
CA ARG A 82 -9.73 -11.25 -5.13
C ARG A 82 -11.17 -11.34 -5.62
N THR A 83 -12.06 -10.52 -5.08
CA THR A 83 -13.49 -10.53 -5.38
C THR A 83 -14.05 -9.13 -5.42
N GLU A 84 -15.09 -8.91 -6.23
CA GLU A 84 -15.73 -7.61 -6.40
C GLU A 84 -16.27 -7.04 -5.09
N ILE A 85 -16.78 -7.90 -4.21
CA ILE A 85 -17.33 -7.45 -2.91
C ILE A 85 -16.27 -6.79 -2.02
N THR A 86 -15.00 -7.13 -2.20
CA THR A 86 -13.89 -6.55 -1.41
C THR A 86 -13.43 -5.18 -1.90
N VAL A 87 -13.89 -4.72 -3.07
CA VAL A 87 -13.51 -3.43 -3.68
C VAL A 87 -14.58 -2.34 -3.52
N SER A 88 -15.55 -2.53 -2.65
CA SER A 88 -16.55 -1.52 -2.33
C SER A 88 -15.89 -0.28 -1.68
N GLU A 89 -16.43 0.90 -1.95
CA GLU A 89 -15.94 2.16 -1.34
C GLU A 89 -16.08 2.16 0.18
N GLU A 90 -17.10 1.47 0.69
CA GLU A 90 -17.33 1.27 2.12
C GLU A 90 -17.33 -0.22 2.46
N PRO A 91 -16.82 -0.61 3.65
CA PRO A 91 -16.77 -2.00 4.04
C PRO A 91 -18.15 -2.62 4.23
N GLN A 92 -18.33 -3.84 3.70
CA GLN A 92 -19.58 -4.59 3.80
C GLN A 92 -19.42 -5.80 4.71
N TRP A 93 -19.11 -5.56 5.99
CA TRP A 93 -18.79 -6.58 7.00
C TRP A 93 -19.87 -7.66 7.18
N HIS A 94 -21.12 -7.37 6.79
CA HIS A 94 -22.22 -8.32 6.83
C HIS A 94 -22.18 -9.36 5.67
N ILE A 95 -21.35 -9.12 4.65
CA ILE A 95 -21.20 -10.01 3.47
C ILE A 95 -19.80 -10.58 3.40
N SER A 96 -18.77 -9.79 3.66
CA SER A 96 -17.36 -10.18 3.54
C SER A 96 -16.57 -9.75 4.76
N PRO A 97 -15.74 -10.64 5.35
CA PRO A 97 -14.81 -10.27 6.42
C PRO A 97 -13.57 -9.53 5.90
N ALA A 98 -13.34 -9.50 4.58
CA ALA A 98 -12.24 -8.79 3.94
C ALA A 98 -12.73 -7.55 3.20
N TRP A 99 -11.93 -6.49 3.25
CA TRP A 99 -12.20 -5.25 2.54
C TRP A 99 -10.87 -4.62 2.11
N CYS A 100 -10.59 -4.65 0.81
CA CYS A 100 -9.41 -4.01 0.23
C CYS A 100 -9.71 -2.58 -0.23
N GLY A 101 -11.00 -2.20 -0.33
CA GLY A 101 -11.41 -0.91 -0.84
C GLY A 101 -10.93 -0.66 -2.26
N THR A 102 -10.52 0.56 -2.55
CA THR A 102 -10.09 0.98 -3.89
C THR A 102 -8.57 1.18 -4.02
N VAL A 103 -7.76 0.66 -3.09
CA VAL A 103 -6.29 0.79 -3.07
C VAL A 103 -5.65 0.35 -4.39
N PHE A 104 -6.14 -0.76 -4.99
CA PHE A 104 -5.64 -1.25 -6.28
C PHE A 104 -5.74 -0.20 -7.42
N ARG A 105 -6.70 0.72 -7.36
CA ARG A 105 -6.83 1.81 -8.36
C ARG A 105 -5.69 2.81 -8.22
N ALA A 106 -5.34 3.19 -6.99
CA ALA A 106 -4.17 4.04 -6.73
C ALA A 106 -2.88 3.38 -7.25
N TRP A 107 -2.73 2.08 -6.97
CA TRP A 107 -1.61 1.29 -7.47
C TRP A 107 -1.48 1.34 -9.00
N ILE A 108 -2.57 1.02 -9.71
CA ILE A 108 -2.61 0.98 -11.18
C ILE A 108 -2.33 2.37 -11.76
N LYS A 109 -2.86 3.43 -11.16
CA LYS A 109 -2.59 4.82 -11.57
C LYS A 109 -1.12 5.18 -11.45
N LEU A 110 -0.45 4.76 -10.37
CA LEU A 110 0.99 4.95 -10.21
C LEU A 110 1.79 4.12 -11.22
N ARG A 111 1.39 2.87 -11.48
CA ARG A 111 1.99 2.02 -12.52
C ARG A 111 1.87 2.63 -13.92
N ALA A 112 0.81 3.37 -14.19
CA ALA A 112 0.57 4.02 -15.48
C ALA A 112 1.24 5.40 -15.62
N SER A 113 1.82 5.98 -14.54
CA SER A 113 2.30 7.37 -14.57
C SER A 113 3.71 7.60 -14.02
N ARG A 114 4.29 6.63 -13.29
CA ARG A 114 5.56 6.80 -12.58
C ARG A 114 6.65 5.91 -13.16
N GLU A 115 7.50 6.48 -14.02
CA GLU A 115 8.68 5.80 -14.59
C GLU A 115 9.86 5.70 -13.61
N ASP A 116 9.85 6.54 -12.57
CA ASP A 116 10.91 6.70 -11.57
C ASP A 116 10.78 5.76 -10.35
N LEU A 117 9.88 4.80 -10.42
CA LEU A 117 9.64 3.81 -9.37
C LEU A 117 9.87 2.39 -9.91
N SER A 118 10.23 1.47 -9.03
CA SER A 118 10.14 0.03 -9.25
C SER A 118 9.00 -0.50 -8.40
N MET A 119 7.96 -1.05 -9.04
CA MET A 119 6.70 -1.40 -8.36
C MET A 119 6.26 -2.82 -8.74
N TYR A 120 5.91 -3.64 -7.75
CA TYR A 120 5.28 -4.94 -7.93
C TYR A 120 4.43 -5.32 -6.73
N VAL A 121 3.45 -6.21 -6.91
CA VAL A 121 2.59 -6.71 -5.83
C VAL A 121 2.92 -8.17 -5.56
N VAL A 122 3.15 -8.51 -4.31
CA VAL A 122 3.31 -9.90 -3.86
C VAL A 122 1.95 -10.52 -3.64
N ALA A 123 1.71 -11.69 -4.24
CA ALA A 123 0.44 -12.43 -4.17
C ALA A 123 0.28 -13.16 -2.82
N THR A 124 0.27 -12.40 -1.73
CA THR A 124 0.05 -12.89 -0.37
C THR A 124 -1.03 -12.05 0.31
N ASP A 125 -1.81 -12.64 1.21
CA ASP A 125 -2.94 -11.99 1.88
C ASP A 125 -3.87 -11.26 0.88
N CYS A 126 -4.17 -9.98 1.11
CA CYS A 126 -4.90 -9.10 0.19
C CYS A 126 -3.97 -8.35 -0.79
N GLY A 127 -2.74 -8.81 -0.96
CA GLY A 127 -1.69 -8.23 -1.79
C GLY A 127 -0.84 -7.18 -1.08
N CYS A 128 0.46 -7.44 -1.01
CA CYS A 128 1.44 -6.50 -0.51
C CYS A 128 2.18 -5.86 -1.69
N GLY A 129 1.87 -4.61 -1.99
CA GLY A 129 2.60 -3.81 -2.96
C GLY A 129 3.96 -3.40 -2.41
N VAL A 130 5.01 -3.52 -3.21
CA VAL A 130 6.39 -3.13 -2.88
C VAL A 130 6.82 -2.03 -3.84
N ILE A 131 7.32 -0.92 -3.30
CA ILE A 131 7.78 0.24 -4.07
C ILE A 131 9.20 0.60 -3.65
N HIS A 132 10.12 0.63 -4.60
CA HIS A 132 11.45 1.22 -4.47
C HIS A 132 11.58 2.44 -5.38
N LYS A 133 12.47 3.36 -5.06
CA LYS A 133 12.98 4.33 -6.02
C LYS A 133 13.77 3.55 -7.07
N GLY A 134 13.49 3.77 -8.35
CA GLY A 134 14.12 2.99 -9.42
C GLY A 134 13.57 3.35 -10.77
N SER A 135 13.23 2.34 -11.56
CA SER A 135 12.60 2.54 -12.87
C SER A 135 11.67 1.40 -13.22
N GLN A 136 10.63 1.70 -13.97
CA GLN A 136 9.72 0.71 -14.55
C GLN A 136 9.18 1.20 -15.88
N GLU A 137 8.75 0.25 -16.71
CA GLU A 137 7.88 0.56 -17.83
C GLU A 137 6.48 0.88 -17.31
N VAL A 138 5.93 2.00 -17.79
CA VAL A 138 4.54 2.35 -17.48
C VAL A 138 3.58 1.50 -18.28
N ILE A 139 2.42 1.24 -17.71
CA ILE A 139 1.36 0.47 -18.36
C ILE A 139 0.31 1.39 -18.97
N GLU A 140 -0.42 0.89 -19.96
CA GLU A 140 -1.66 1.53 -20.40
C GLU A 140 -2.80 1.13 -19.46
N ALA A 141 -3.51 2.12 -18.93
CA ALA A 141 -4.67 1.91 -18.07
C ALA A 141 -5.74 2.97 -18.37
N PRO A 142 -7.04 2.64 -18.21
CA PRO A 142 -8.12 3.62 -18.39
C PRO A 142 -8.12 4.64 -17.24
N ASP A 143 -8.61 5.85 -17.52
CA ASP A 143 -8.77 6.89 -16.48
C ASP A 143 -9.59 6.42 -15.28
N LYS A 144 -10.59 5.56 -15.54
CA LYS A 144 -11.39 4.91 -14.52
C LYS A 144 -11.21 3.39 -14.57
N VAL A 145 -10.43 2.86 -13.66
CA VAL A 145 -10.24 1.42 -13.49
C VAL A 145 -11.51 0.80 -12.88
N THR A 146 -12.23 0.00 -13.69
CA THR A 146 -13.39 -0.77 -13.26
C THR A 146 -12.97 -2.16 -12.76
N TRP A 147 -13.87 -2.84 -12.04
CA TRP A 147 -13.64 -4.24 -11.64
C TRP A 147 -13.49 -5.17 -12.85
N ASP A 148 -14.28 -4.98 -13.91
CA ASP A 148 -14.18 -5.80 -15.12
C ASP A 148 -12.83 -5.63 -15.82
N TRP A 149 -12.36 -4.40 -15.99
CA TRP A 149 -11.03 -4.15 -16.55
C TRP A 149 -9.94 -4.78 -15.67
N TYR A 150 -10.03 -4.61 -14.35
CA TYR A 150 -9.07 -5.16 -13.42
C TYR A 150 -8.98 -6.69 -13.50
N LYS A 151 -10.10 -7.41 -13.55
CA LYS A 151 -10.13 -8.88 -13.67
C LYS A 151 -9.35 -9.40 -14.87
N ASP A 152 -9.42 -8.66 -15.98
CA ASP A 152 -8.81 -9.08 -17.24
C ASP A 152 -7.33 -8.68 -17.33
N ASN A 153 -6.84 -7.75 -16.46
CA ASN A 153 -5.52 -7.14 -16.58
C ASN A 153 -4.67 -7.20 -15.30
N TYR A 154 -5.16 -7.75 -14.19
CA TYR A 154 -4.52 -7.61 -12.87
C TYR A 154 -3.07 -8.11 -12.81
N GLU A 155 -2.70 -9.18 -13.50
CA GLU A 155 -1.35 -9.73 -13.46
C GLU A 155 -0.31 -8.70 -13.95
N THR A 156 -0.59 -8.08 -15.10
CA THR A 156 0.27 -7.04 -15.70
C THR A 156 0.14 -5.72 -14.94
N ALA A 157 -1.09 -5.31 -14.62
CA ALA A 157 -1.37 -4.04 -13.96
C ALA A 157 -0.74 -3.96 -12.56
N LEU A 158 -0.70 -5.07 -11.84
CA LEU A 158 -0.06 -5.15 -10.53
C LEU A 158 1.43 -5.48 -10.62
N ASN A 159 1.96 -5.93 -11.78
CA ASN A 159 3.25 -6.60 -11.88
C ASN A 159 3.35 -7.71 -10.83
N LEU A 160 2.36 -8.62 -10.85
CA LEU A 160 2.13 -9.58 -9.78
C LEU A 160 3.29 -10.57 -9.67
N LYS A 161 3.76 -10.80 -8.44
CA LYS A 161 4.84 -11.73 -8.09
C LYS A 161 4.37 -12.74 -7.06
N SER A 162 4.87 -13.93 -7.16
CA SER A 162 4.77 -14.92 -6.09
C SER A 162 5.69 -14.56 -4.92
N VAL A 163 5.45 -15.19 -3.77
CA VAL A 163 6.33 -15.04 -2.59
C VAL A 163 7.76 -15.51 -2.89
N ASN A 164 7.94 -16.55 -3.72
CA ASN A 164 9.28 -17.02 -4.10
C ASN A 164 10.02 -16.01 -5.00
N GLU A 165 9.30 -15.35 -5.92
CA GLU A 165 9.89 -14.27 -6.73
C GLU A 165 10.27 -13.08 -5.87
N PHE A 166 9.43 -12.72 -4.88
CA PHE A 166 9.76 -11.68 -3.91
C PHE A 166 11.08 -11.98 -3.19
N TYR A 167 11.26 -13.17 -2.64
CA TYR A 167 12.53 -13.53 -2.00
C TYR A 167 13.73 -13.45 -2.94
N ALA A 168 13.54 -13.83 -4.20
CA ALA A 168 14.61 -13.75 -5.21
C ALA A 168 14.95 -12.29 -5.58
N ILE A 169 13.94 -11.40 -5.64
CA ILE A 169 14.12 -9.97 -5.96
C ILE A 169 14.83 -9.25 -4.82
N GLU A 170 14.37 -9.47 -3.58
CA GLU A 170 14.86 -8.75 -2.40
C GLU A 170 16.13 -9.38 -1.79
N GLY A 171 16.51 -10.58 -2.22
CA GLY A 171 17.72 -11.27 -1.74
C GLY A 171 17.62 -11.76 -0.28
N VAL A 172 16.42 -12.15 0.15
CA VAL A 172 16.13 -12.60 1.51
C VAL A 172 15.63 -14.05 1.58
#